data_e3eb5f4f5c1c7c00ec4c8816ad6a8d2b
#
_entry.id   e3eb5f4f5c1c7c00ec4c8816ad6a8d2b
#
_cell.length_a   1.000
_cell.length_b   1.000
_cell.length_c   1.000
_cell.angle_alpha   90.00
_cell.angle_beta   90.00
_cell.angle_gamma   90.00
#
_symmetry.space_group_name_H-M   'P 1'
#
loop_
_entity.id
_entity.type
_entity.pdbx_description
1 polymer ?
#
loop_
_entity_poly.entity_id
_entity_poly.type
_entity_poly.pdbx_seq_one_letter_code
_entity_poly.pdbx_strand_id
1 'polypeptide(L)'
;MCPTADSWLGYKSQDLSSCISIAGVSQIRSARSRITTLSVVCPKNASDIAWIGSFQAFLLVFIGVIAGPIFDRGYCKTLVVVGSLMVVFGMMMTSLCTEYWQVMLSQAVISGLGEGCLFIPGIAIIPQYFSSKRAFATGIAAAGSSTGGIIYPTVFHKLVPRLGFGWATRIIGFIILGTQAYGLVVMRIWSVSKFKRAVYDPTAIGDFKFMVFTIVVFFAFAGAYIPFYYIQSFASATNIFDQNTAVYLLSILNAASVFGRVLPNFLADKLGPINIMFPFTIFTMVMAFVWATVRNRGGCIVFAIFYGFFSGAFVSLPPPVLTGLCPDLRMIGTRMGMSFAISGLGLLIGTPIAGALLKTPAQYTATALFCGGCVAVASVFIIVVRVAKCGWKIWVKV
;
A
#
# COMPACT_ATOMS: atom_id res chain seq x y z
N MET A 1 -28.76 -28.79 2.26
CA MET A 1 -27.84 -29.32 1.21
C MET A 1 -26.56 -28.50 1.26
N CYS A 2 -25.46 -29.10 1.72
CA CYS A 2 -24.13 -28.47 1.66
C CYS A 2 -23.66 -28.43 0.19
N PRO A 3 -23.21 -27.31 -0.32
CA PRO A 3 -22.63 -27.24 -1.66
C PRO A 3 -21.35 -28.08 -1.73
N THR A 4 -21.14 -28.76 -2.85
CA THR A 4 -19.96 -29.60 -3.09
C THR A 4 -18.65 -28.81 -3.12
N ALA A 5 -17.53 -29.41 -2.79
CA ALA A 5 -16.22 -28.76 -2.67
C ALA A 5 -15.79 -27.94 -3.92
N ASP A 6 -16.20 -28.37 -5.10
CA ASP A 6 -15.88 -27.72 -6.39
C ASP A 6 -16.64 -26.40 -6.61
N SER A 7 -17.89 -26.29 -6.08
CA SER A 7 -18.63 -25.03 -6.11
C SER A 7 -18.01 -23.96 -5.18
N TRP A 8 -17.29 -24.38 -4.14
CA TRP A 8 -16.59 -23.49 -3.21
C TRP A 8 -15.33 -22.86 -3.80
N LEU A 9 -14.59 -23.60 -4.65
CA LEU A 9 -13.36 -23.10 -5.28
C LEU A 9 -13.64 -22.03 -6.32
N GLY A 10 -14.66 -22.21 -7.15
CA GLY A 10 -15.08 -21.20 -8.14
C GLY A 10 -15.59 -19.91 -7.49
N TYR A 11 -16.34 -20.03 -6.40
CA TYR A 11 -16.88 -18.89 -5.66
C TYR A 11 -15.80 -18.05 -4.99
N LYS A 12 -14.82 -18.71 -4.32
CA LYS A 12 -13.69 -18.03 -3.65
C LYS A 12 -12.76 -17.31 -4.63
N SER A 13 -12.59 -17.83 -5.84
CA SER A 13 -11.73 -17.23 -6.87
C SER A 13 -12.30 -15.90 -7.41
N GLN A 14 -13.64 -15.79 -7.53
CA GLN A 14 -14.29 -14.56 -8.00
C GLN A 14 -14.16 -13.41 -6.99
N ASP A 15 -14.35 -13.69 -5.69
CA ASP A 15 -14.20 -12.67 -4.65
C ASP A 15 -12.74 -12.19 -4.52
N LEU A 16 -11.79 -13.11 -4.69
CA LEU A 16 -10.37 -12.77 -4.69
C LEU A 16 -9.99 -11.87 -5.87
N SER A 17 -10.54 -12.12 -7.07
CA SER A 17 -10.29 -11.29 -8.24
C SER A 17 -10.82 -9.87 -8.07
N SER A 18 -11.95 -9.69 -7.38
CA SER A 18 -12.49 -8.38 -7.02
C SER A 18 -11.58 -7.62 -6.07
N CYS A 19 -11.06 -8.28 -5.03
CA CYS A 19 -10.10 -7.69 -4.10
C CYS A 19 -8.81 -7.27 -4.79
N ILE A 20 -8.31 -8.08 -5.73
CA ILE A 20 -7.12 -7.78 -6.55
C ILE A 20 -7.36 -6.52 -7.39
N SER A 21 -8.52 -6.41 -8.04
CA SER A 21 -8.89 -5.26 -8.85
C SER A 21 -8.97 -3.97 -8.03
N ILE A 22 -9.58 -4.03 -6.85
CA ILE A 22 -9.69 -2.87 -5.93
C ILE A 22 -8.32 -2.46 -5.38
N ALA A 23 -7.49 -3.42 -4.98
CA ALA A 23 -6.15 -3.15 -4.44
C ALA A 23 -5.19 -2.58 -5.50
N GLY A 24 -5.36 -2.92 -6.78
CA GLY A 24 -4.50 -2.44 -7.88
C GLY A 24 -4.47 -0.92 -8.04
N VAL A 25 -5.56 -0.23 -7.66
CA VAL A 25 -5.68 1.23 -7.79
C VAL A 25 -4.76 2.00 -6.84
N SER A 26 -4.43 1.44 -5.68
CA SER A 26 -3.68 2.14 -4.63
C SER A 26 -2.23 2.49 -4.99
N GLN A 27 -1.66 1.89 -6.04
CA GLN A 27 -0.24 2.06 -6.43
C GLN A 27 0.01 3.02 -7.61
N ILE A 28 -1.00 3.70 -8.12
CA ILE A 28 -0.84 4.73 -9.20
C ILE A 28 0.08 5.87 -8.75
N ARG A 29 0.39 5.94 -7.47
CA ARG A 29 1.05 7.02 -6.75
C ARG A 29 2.47 7.36 -7.20
N SER A 30 3.30 6.36 -7.36
CA SER A 30 4.75 6.54 -7.35
C SER A 30 5.30 7.11 -8.65
N ALA A 31 4.77 6.71 -9.79
CA ALA A 31 5.31 7.15 -11.07
C ALA A 31 4.75 8.49 -11.56
N ARG A 32 3.54 8.83 -11.11
CA ARG A 32 2.83 9.98 -11.64
C ARG A 32 3.28 11.31 -11.04
N SER A 33 3.64 11.33 -9.74
CA SER A 33 3.97 12.59 -9.06
C SER A 33 5.23 13.27 -9.60
N ARG A 34 6.10 12.55 -10.31
CA ARG A 34 7.41 13.06 -10.70
C ARG A 34 7.61 13.41 -12.16
N ILE A 35 7.12 12.57 -13.07
CA ILE A 35 7.43 12.76 -14.49
C ILE A 35 6.56 13.86 -15.09
N THR A 36 5.37 14.07 -14.58
CA THR A 36 4.36 14.88 -15.25
C THR A 36 4.02 16.18 -14.54
N THR A 37 3.96 16.18 -13.22
CA THR A 37 3.64 17.40 -12.47
C THR A 37 4.79 18.39 -12.52
N LEU A 38 6.03 17.90 -12.58
CA LEU A 38 7.25 18.71 -12.59
C LEU A 38 7.44 19.51 -13.89
N SER A 39 7.15 18.93 -15.04
CA SER A 39 7.44 19.57 -16.33
C SER A 39 6.28 20.42 -16.86
N VAL A 40 5.04 20.14 -16.41
CA VAL A 40 3.82 20.75 -16.96
C VAL A 40 3.24 21.81 -16.01
N VAL A 41 3.38 21.66 -14.70
CA VAL A 41 2.61 22.46 -13.73
C VAL A 41 3.44 23.46 -12.92
N CYS A 42 4.74 23.24 -12.70
CA CYS A 42 5.69 24.23 -12.13
C CYS A 42 7.04 23.58 -11.77
N PRO A 43 8.18 24.31 -11.80
CA PRO A 43 9.43 23.88 -11.17
C PRO A 43 9.30 24.01 -9.65
N LYS A 44 8.90 22.93 -8.98
CA LYS A 44 8.76 22.84 -7.53
C LYS A 44 9.85 21.93 -6.94
N ASN A 45 10.15 22.12 -5.64
CA ASN A 45 11.10 21.29 -4.92
C ASN A 45 10.63 19.83 -4.84
N ALA A 46 11.56 18.87 -4.70
CA ALA A 46 11.25 17.44 -4.57
C ALA A 46 10.30 17.15 -3.39
N SER A 47 10.38 17.95 -2.32
CA SER A 47 9.49 17.86 -1.17
C SER A 47 8.06 18.26 -1.52
N ASP A 48 7.85 19.34 -2.28
CA ASP A 48 6.50 19.82 -2.65
C ASP A 48 5.75 18.78 -3.48
N ILE A 49 6.47 18.09 -4.38
CA ILE A 49 5.90 17.03 -5.20
C ILE A 49 5.59 15.79 -4.36
N ALA A 50 6.45 15.48 -3.38
CA ALA A 50 6.22 14.37 -2.48
C ALA A 50 4.95 14.56 -1.64
N TRP A 51 4.55 15.79 -1.32
CA TRP A 51 3.33 16.09 -0.58
C TRP A 51 2.07 15.60 -1.28
N ILE A 52 1.96 15.71 -2.62
CA ILE A 52 0.79 15.21 -3.37
C ILE A 52 0.62 13.71 -3.12
N GLY A 53 1.69 12.94 -3.32
CA GLY A 53 1.64 11.50 -3.14
C GLY A 53 1.47 11.07 -1.67
N SER A 54 2.12 11.77 -0.73
CA SER A 54 2.03 11.45 0.71
C SER A 54 0.66 11.75 1.27
N PHE A 55 0.06 12.87 0.87
CA PHE A 55 -1.28 13.25 1.30
C PHE A 55 -2.35 12.30 0.75
N GLN A 56 -2.23 11.89 -0.53
CA GLN A 56 -3.06 10.85 -1.11
C GLN A 56 -2.91 9.53 -0.33
N ALA A 57 -1.66 9.14 -0.02
CA ALA A 57 -1.35 7.94 0.73
C ALA A 57 -1.89 7.96 2.16
N PHE A 58 -1.80 9.12 2.81
CA PHE A 58 -2.40 9.34 4.12
C PHE A 58 -3.92 9.17 4.08
N LEU A 59 -4.59 9.86 3.16
CA LEU A 59 -6.05 9.78 3.03
C LEU A 59 -6.53 8.37 2.74
N LEU A 60 -5.81 7.60 1.90
CA LEU A 60 -6.14 6.20 1.61
C LEU A 60 -6.28 5.36 2.88
N VAL A 61 -5.40 5.53 3.84
CA VAL A 61 -5.43 4.73 5.08
C VAL A 61 -6.20 5.42 6.21
N PHE A 62 -6.17 6.76 6.28
CA PHE A 62 -6.86 7.56 7.30
C PHE A 62 -8.38 7.46 7.19
N ILE A 63 -8.92 7.48 5.99
CA ILE A 63 -10.36 7.30 5.74
C ILE A 63 -10.87 5.93 6.23
N GLY A 64 -9.98 4.99 6.48
CA GLY A 64 -10.28 3.72 7.14
C GLY A 64 -11.00 3.86 8.48
N VAL A 65 -10.78 4.95 9.22
CA VAL A 65 -11.52 5.24 10.47
C VAL A 65 -13.03 5.39 10.20
N ILE A 66 -13.38 5.97 9.08
CA ILE A 66 -14.78 6.18 8.67
C ILE A 66 -15.28 4.97 7.88
N ALA A 67 -14.49 4.49 6.91
CA ALA A 67 -14.85 3.37 6.05
C ALA A 67 -14.97 2.05 6.82
N GLY A 68 -14.15 1.81 7.85
CA GLY A 68 -14.18 0.59 8.66
C GLY A 68 -15.52 0.35 9.35
N PRO A 69 -16.01 1.28 10.17
CA PRO A 69 -17.34 1.18 10.79
C PRO A 69 -18.50 1.08 9.79
N ILE A 70 -18.40 1.78 8.66
CA ILE A 70 -19.42 1.69 7.58
C ILE A 70 -19.39 0.30 6.94
N PHE A 71 -18.20 -0.25 6.70
CA PHE A 71 -18.01 -1.62 6.25
C PHE A 71 -18.59 -2.63 7.24
N ASP A 72 -18.28 -2.49 8.54
CA ASP A 72 -18.79 -3.37 9.60
C ASP A 72 -20.30 -3.33 9.75
N ARG A 73 -20.97 -2.23 9.33
CA ARG A 73 -22.43 -2.10 9.25
C ARG A 73 -23.05 -2.76 8.01
N GLY A 74 -22.22 -3.30 7.10
CA GLY A 74 -22.67 -4.00 5.89
C GLY A 74 -22.79 -3.14 4.63
N TYR A 75 -22.38 -1.86 4.67
CA TYR A 75 -22.42 -0.96 3.50
C TYR A 75 -21.19 -1.09 2.59
N CYS A 76 -20.61 -2.29 2.49
CA CYS A 76 -19.42 -2.54 1.69
C CYS A 76 -19.59 -2.14 0.21
N LYS A 77 -20.72 -2.53 -0.44
CA LYS A 77 -20.97 -2.16 -1.85
C LYS A 77 -21.05 -0.66 -2.05
N THR A 78 -21.73 0.06 -1.16
CA THR A 78 -21.84 1.52 -1.24
C THR A 78 -20.45 2.17 -1.16
N LEU A 79 -19.60 1.71 -0.23
CA LEU A 79 -18.22 2.20 -0.12
C LEU A 79 -17.42 1.97 -1.40
N VAL A 80 -17.57 0.78 -2.00
CA VAL A 80 -16.83 0.45 -3.24
C VAL A 80 -17.35 1.26 -4.43
N VAL A 81 -18.67 1.45 -4.57
CA VAL A 81 -19.25 2.28 -5.65
C VAL A 81 -18.81 3.74 -5.51
N VAL A 82 -19.01 4.34 -4.33
CA VAL A 82 -18.65 5.74 -4.09
C VAL A 82 -17.15 5.94 -4.24
N GLY A 83 -16.33 5.06 -3.67
CA GLY A 83 -14.87 5.13 -3.79
C GLY A 83 -14.41 5.02 -5.24
N SER A 84 -14.98 4.10 -6.03
CA SER A 84 -14.65 3.95 -7.46
C SER A 84 -14.99 5.19 -8.26
N LEU A 85 -16.16 5.77 -8.05
CA LEU A 85 -16.58 7.00 -8.72
C LEU A 85 -15.67 8.18 -8.36
N MET A 86 -15.29 8.32 -7.08
CA MET A 86 -14.39 9.39 -6.63
C MET A 86 -12.99 9.25 -7.25
N VAL A 87 -12.43 8.03 -7.32
CA VAL A 87 -11.13 7.81 -7.94
C VAL A 87 -11.16 8.16 -9.42
N VAL A 88 -12.16 7.69 -10.17
CA VAL A 88 -12.28 7.98 -11.60
C VAL A 88 -12.49 9.48 -11.83
N PHE A 89 -13.38 10.11 -11.05
CA PHE A 89 -13.62 11.55 -11.13
C PHE A 89 -12.35 12.36 -10.83
N GLY A 90 -11.62 12.02 -9.75
CA GLY A 90 -10.36 12.67 -9.40
C GLY A 90 -9.31 12.54 -10.53
N MET A 91 -9.25 11.37 -11.21
CA MET A 91 -8.39 11.14 -12.35
C MET A 91 -8.78 12.00 -13.57
N MET A 92 -10.07 12.10 -13.87
CA MET A 92 -10.56 12.95 -14.96
C MET A 92 -10.27 14.42 -14.68
N MET A 93 -10.51 14.89 -13.46
CA MET A 93 -10.19 16.27 -13.06
C MET A 93 -8.68 16.53 -13.13
N THR A 94 -7.84 15.60 -12.67
CA THR A 94 -6.38 15.75 -12.78
C THR A 94 -5.92 15.91 -14.23
N SER A 95 -6.64 15.34 -15.21
CA SER A 95 -6.31 15.49 -16.65
C SER A 95 -6.47 16.92 -17.18
N LEU A 96 -7.19 17.76 -16.45
CA LEU A 96 -7.50 19.16 -16.79
C LEU A 96 -6.65 20.16 -15.99
N CYS A 97 -5.89 19.68 -15.01
CA CYS A 97 -5.13 20.55 -14.11
C CYS A 97 -3.94 21.21 -14.82
N THR A 98 -3.78 22.49 -14.56
CA THR A 98 -2.66 23.32 -15.04
C THR A 98 -1.80 23.86 -13.90
N GLU A 99 -2.32 23.84 -12.65
CA GLU A 99 -1.66 24.38 -11.48
C GLU A 99 -1.50 23.34 -10.36
N TYR A 100 -0.51 23.56 -9.47
CA TYR A 100 -0.17 22.65 -8.38
C TYR A 100 -1.34 22.40 -7.43
N TRP A 101 -2.07 23.44 -7.00
CA TRP A 101 -3.19 23.30 -6.07
C TRP A 101 -4.36 22.50 -6.66
N GLN A 102 -4.58 22.60 -7.98
CA GLN A 102 -5.60 21.81 -8.68
C GLN A 102 -5.25 20.31 -8.66
N VAL A 103 -3.97 19.98 -8.89
CA VAL A 103 -3.48 18.58 -8.79
C VAL A 103 -3.58 18.10 -7.35
N MET A 104 -3.23 18.94 -6.36
CA MET A 104 -3.36 18.59 -4.94
C MET A 104 -4.83 18.26 -4.60
N LEU A 105 -5.79 19.07 -5.07
CA LEU A 105 -7.20 18.84 -4.78
C LEU A 105 -7.75 17.62 -5.54
N SER A 106 -7.48 17.49 -6.83
CA SER A 106 -8.06 16.42 -7.67
C SER A 106 -7.40 15.06 -7.40
N GLN A 107 -6.08 15.00 -7.36
CA GLN A 107 -5.34 13.74 -7.20
C GLN A 107 -5.16 13.39 -5.72
N ALA A 108 -4.67 14.30 -4.88
CA ALA A 108 -4.37 13.95 -3.50
C ALA A 108 -5.64 13.83 -2.67
N VAL A 109 -6.56 14.83 -2.75
CA VAL A 109 -7.76 14.83 -1.91
C VAL A 109 -8.83 13.89 -2.51
N ILE A 110 -9.35 14.18 -3.70
CA ILE A 110 -10.51 13.46 -4.23
C ILE A 110 -10.18 11.98 -4.50
N SER A 111 -9.06 11.71 -5.21
CA SER A 111 -8.68 10.31 -5.44
C SER A 111 -8.26 9.61 -4.15
N GLY A 112 -7.57 10.29 -3.20
CA GLY A 112 -7.19 9.73 -1.91
C GLY A 112 -8.37 9.33 -1.03
N LEU A 113 -9.43 10.17 -0.98
CA LEU A 113 -10.69 9.84 -0.30
C LEU A 113 -11.36 8.62 -0.95
N GLY A 114 -11.42 8.59 -2.28
CA GLY A 114 -11.98 7.46 -3.03
C GLY A 114 -11.23 6.16 -2.77
N GLU A 115 -9.89 6.20 -2.82
CA GLU A 115 -9.04 5.05 -2.51
C GLU A 115 -9.22 4.57 -1.06
N GLY A 116 -9.40 5.49 -0.10
CA GLY A 116 -9.67 5.17 1.30
C GLY A 116 -10.99 4.41 1.49
N CYS A 117 -12.01 4.79 0.73
CA CYS A 117 -13.29 4.06 0.71
C CYS A 117 -13.15 2.63 0.13
N LEU A 118 -12.16 2.38 -0.74
CA LEU A 118 -11.89 1.07 -1.34
C LEU A 118 -10.99 0.19 -0.50
N PHE A 119 -10.03 0.78 0.23
CA PHE A 119 -8.94 0.07 0.89
C PHE A 119 -9.41 -0.86 2.01
N ILE A 120 -10.20 -0.34 2.95
CA ILE A 120 -10.70 -1.15 4.07
C ILE A 120 -11.64 -2.27 3.60
N PRO A 121 -12.67 -2.03 2.76
CA PRO A 121 -13.47 -3.11 2.21
C PRO A 121 -12.65 -4.17 1.47
N GLY A 122 -11.66 -3.75 0.69
CA GLY A 122 -10.80 -4.67 -0.08
C GLY A 122 -9.97 -5.62 0.78
N ILE A 123 -9.63 -5.24 2.02
CA ILE A 123 -8.81 -6.06 2.92
C ILE A 123 -9.67 -6.74 4.00
N ALA A 124 -10.60 -6.02 4.63
CA ALA A 124 -11.38 -6.52 5.76
C ALA A 124 -12.43 -7.56 5.36
N ILE A 125 -12.75 -7.67 4.08
CA ILE A 125 -13.64 -8.71 3.57
C ILE A 125 -12.96 -10.10 3.56
N ILE A 126 -11.65 -10.16 3.35
CA ILE A 126 -10.90 -11.41 3.17
C ILE A 126 -11.00 -12.36 4.38
N PRO A 127 -10.80 -11.91 5.63
CA PRO A 127 -10.95 -12.76 6.81
C PRO A 127 -12.35 -13.32 7.03
N GLN A 128 -13.39 -12.73 6.41
CA GLN A 128 -14.77 -13.22 6.49
C GLN A 128 -15.00 -14.45 5.60
N TYR A 129 -14.27 -14.54 4.46
CA TYR A 129 -14.39 -15.65 3.52
C TYR A 129 -13.38 -16.77 3.80
N PHE A 130 -12.17 -16.41 4.22
CA PHE A 130 -11.08 -17.36 4.42
C PHE A 130 -10.80 -17.55 5.92
N SER A 131 -10.91 -18.79 6.40
CA SER A 131 -10.60 -19.13 7.80
C SER A 131 -9.15 -19.63 7.97
N SER A 132 -8.68 -20.52 7.09
CA SER A 132 -7.39 -21.20 7.21
C SER A 132 -6.26 -20.58 6.36
N LYS A 133 -6.60 -19.88 5.25
CA LYS A 133 -5.64 -19.28 4.30
C LYS A 133 -5.80 -17.75 4.22
N ARG A 134 -5.99 -17.13 5.38
CA ARG A 134 -6.25 -15.67 5.46
C ARG A 134 -5.08 -14.83 4.96
N ALA A 135 -3.86 -15.16 5.41
CA ALA A 135 -2.68 -14.41 5.03
C ALA A 135 -2.39 -14.58 3.53
N PHE A 136 -2.46 -15.78 3.00
CA PHE A 136 -2.28 -16.04 1.58
C PHE A 136 -3.27 -15.29 0.69
N ALA A 137 -4.56 -15.32 1.05
CA ALA A 137 -5.58 -14.57 0.31
C ALA A 137 -5.34 -13.05 0.38
N THR A 138 -4.95 -12.52 1.54
CA THR A 138 -4.55 -11.10 1.70
C THR A 138 -3.32 -10.77 0.85
N GLY A 139 -2.33 -11.68 0.80
CA GLY A 139 -1.14 -11.53 -0.02
C GLY A 139 -1.45 -11.43 -1.51
N ILE A 140 -2.35 -12.28 -2.04
CA ILE A 140 -2.80 -12.22 -3.43
C ILE A 140 -3.56 -10.93 -3.72
N ALA A 141 -4.49 -10.53 -2.84
CA ALA A 141 -5.20 -9.26 -2.99
C ALA A 141 -4.23 -8.07 -2.99
N ALA A 142 -3.28 -8.05 -2.06
CA ALA A 142 -2.26 -7.01 -1.99
C ALA A 142 -1.32 -7.02 -3.22
N ALA A 143 -1.04 -8.17 -3.85
CA ALA A 143 -0.25 -8.27 -5.08
C ALA A 143 -0.86 -7.50 -6.25
N GLY A 144 -2.19 -7.34 -6.27
CA GLY A 144 -2.89 -6.48 -7.24
C GLY A 144 -2.38 -5.04 -7.24
N SER A 145 -2.05 -4.48 -6.07
CA SER A 145 -1.50 -3.12 -6.00
C SER A 145 -0.10 -3.02 -6.62
N SER A 146 0.76 -4.02 -6.45
CA SER A 146 2.07 -4.06 -7.11
C SER A 146 1.94 -4.26 -8.62
N THR A 147 0.97 -5.05 -9.07
CA THR A 147 0.66 -5.21 -10.50
C THR A 147 0.22 -3.87 -11.12
N GLY A 148 -0.64 -3.11 -10.43
CA GLY A 148 -0.95 -1.74 -10.82
C GLY A 148 0.28 -0.83 -10.86
N GLY A 149 1.20 -0.99 -9.89
CA GLY A 149 2.47 -0.26 -9.84
C GLY A 149 3.44 -0.57 -10.99
N ILE A 150 3.28 -1.70 -11.68
CA ILE A 150 4.00 -2.02 -12.93
C ILE A 150 3.30 -1.40 -14.14
N ILE A 151 1.99 -1.62 -14.25
CA ILE A 151 1.21 -1.30 -15.46
C ILE A 151 1.04 0.20 -15.63
N TYR A 152 0.52 0.91 -14.61
CA TYR A 152 0.16 2.32 -14.75
C TYR A 152 1.34 3.24 -15.06
N PRO A 153 2.51 3.14 -14.37
CA PRO A 153 3.67 3.95 -14.71
C PRO A 153 4.20 3.69 -16.12
N THR A 154 4.23 2.42 -16.51
CA THR A 154 4.74 2.00 -17.83
C THR A 154 3.83 2.50 -18.94
N VAL A 155 2.51 2.36 -18.79
CA VAL A 155 1.50 2.86 -19.73
C VAL A 155 1.59 4.39 -19.82
N PHE A 156 1.65 5.07 -18.69
CA PHE A 156 1.76 6.52 -18.63
C PHE A 156 3.01 7.04 -19.34
N HIS A 157 4.18 6.44 -19.04
CA HIS A 157 5.45 6.83 -19.66
C HIS A 157 5.44 6.68 -21.20
N LYS A 158 4.77 5.65 -21.72
CA LYS A 158 4.63 5.42 -23.16
C LYS A 158 3.59 6.32 -23.84
N LEU A 159 2.54 6.71 -23.12
CA LEU A 159 1.44 7.50 -23.68
C LEU A 159 1.73 9.01 -23.68
N VAL A 160 2.41 9.53 -22.65
CA VAL A 160 2.67 10.98 -22.53
C VAL A 160 3.37 11.58 -23.76
N PRO A 161 4.43 10.98 -24.33
CA PRO A 161 5.08 11.53 -25.53
C PRO A 161 4.20 11.53 -26.78
N ARG A 162 3.21 10.62 -26.85
CA ARG A 162 2.35 10.43 -28.02
C ARG A 162 1.06 11.25 -27.98
N LEU A 163 0.43 11.31 -26.81
CA LEU A 163 -0.93 11.83 -26.64
C LEU A 163 -1.00 13.04 -25.68
N GLY A 164 0.13 13.42 -25.10
CA GLY A 164 0.18 14.44 -24.06
C GLY A 164 -0.36 13.99 -22.71
N PHE A 165 -0.18 14.84 -21.71
CA PHE A 165 -0.55 14.58 -20.31
C PHE A 165 -2.04 14.30 -20.12
N GLY A 166 -2.91 15.16 -20.66
CA GLY A 166 -4.34 15.08 -20.43
C GLY A 166 -4.93 13.74 -20.91
N TRP A 167 -4.62 13.33 -22.15
CA TRP A 167 -5.12 12.08 -22.70
C TRP A 167 -4.48 10.84 -22.05
N ALA A 168 -3.18 10.87 -21.75
CA ALA A 168 -2.52 9.79 -21.03
C ALA A 168 -3.20 9.54 -19.65
N THR A 169 -3.58 10.62 -18.97
CA THR A 169 -4.30 10.56 -17.70
C THR A 169 -5.71 9.99 -17.85
N ARG A 170 -6.47 10.43 -18.88
CA ARG A 170 -7.82 9.93 -19.13
C ARG A 170 -7.83 8.44 -19.47
N ILE A 171 -6.89 7.98 -20.30
CA ILE A 171 -6.77 6.55 -20.62
C ILE A 171 -6.55 5.71 -19.36
N ILE A 172 -5.69 6.16 -18.44
CA ILE A 172 -5.52 5.49 -17.14
C ILE A 172 -6.83 5.52 -16.34
N GLY A 173 -7.54 6.64 -16.32
CA GLY A 173 -8.85 6.75 -15.70
C GLY A 173 -9.87 5.75 -16.26
N PHE A 174 -9.90 5.52 -17.58
CA PHE A 174 -10.75 4.51 -18.20
C PHE A 174 -10.33 3.07 -17.86
N ILE A 175 -9.03 2.78 -17.78
CA ILE A 175 -8.55 1.47 -17.33
C ILE A 175 -8.99 1.21 -15.89
N ILE A 176 -8.86 2.22 -15.01
CA ILE A 176 -9.33 2.14 -13.62
C ILE A 176 -10.85 1.90 -13.58
N LEU A 177 -11.62 2.67 -14.37
CA LEU A 177 -13.07 2.49 -14.44
C LEU A 177 -13.44 1.07 -14.85
N GLY A 178 -12.81 0.53 -15.89
CA GLY A 178 -13.06 -0.85 -16.36
C GLY A 178 -12.72 -1.90 -15.31
N THR A 179 -11.56 -1.78 -14.65
CA THR A 179 -11.14 -2.73 -13.60
C THR A 179 -12.02 -2.64 -12.35
N GLN A 180 -12.46 -1.44 -11.94
CA GLN A 180 -13.36 -1.24 -10.81
C GLN A 180 -14.78 -1.74 -11.12
N ALA A 181 -15.29 -1.47 -12.33
CA ALA A 181 -16.58 -1.98 -12.77
C ALA A 181 -16.60 -3.52 -12.77
N TYR A 182 -15.55 -4.16 -13.28
CA TYR A 182 -15.39 -5.60 -13.17
C TYR A 182 -15.41 -6.08 -11.72
N GLY A 183 -14.63 -5.43 -10.83
CA GLY A 183 -14.61 -5.74 -9.41
C GLY A 183 -15.98 -5.64 -8.75
N LEU A 184 -16.77 -4.61 -9.08
CA LEU A 184 -18.12 -4.41 -8.57
C LEU A 184 -19.11 -5.49 -9.02
N VAL A 185 -19.04 -5.91 -10.29
CA VAL A 185 -19.91 -6.95 -10.84
C VAL A 185 -19.64 -8.31 -10.20
N VAL A 186 -18.34 -8.63 -10.01
CA VAL A 186 -17.92 -9.93 -9.48
C VAL A 186 -18.04 -10.01 -7.96
N MET A 187 -17.98 -8.85 -7.24
CA MET A 187 -18.05 -8.83 -5.78
C MET A 187 -19.42 -9.25 -5.25
N ARG A 188 -19.45 -10.37 -4.54
CA ARG A 188 -20.62 -10.83 -3.79
C ARG A 188 -20.36 -10.69 -2.30
N ILE A 189 -21.29 -10.07 -1.56
CA ILE A 189 -21.17 -9.92 -0.11
C ILE A 189 -22.03 -11.03 0.54
N TRP A 190 -21.37 -11.95 1.25
CA TRP A 190 -22.02 -13.10 1.88
C TRP A 190 -22.70 -12.74 3.19
N SER A 191 -22.11 -11.87 3.99
CA SER A 191 -22.61 -11.59 5.35
C SER A 191 -22.83 -10.10 5.57
N VAL A 192 -24.08 -9.71 5.64
CA VAL A 192 -24.47 -8.38 6.13
C VAL A 192 -24.70 -8.51 7.63
N SER A 193 -23.77 -8.01 8.43
CA SER A 193 -23.98 -7.92 9.87
C SER A 193 -25.01 -6.81 10.17
N LYS A 194 -26.18 -7.21 10.67
CA LYS A 194 -27.28 -6.28 11.01
C LYS A 194 -27.11 -5.54 12.35
N PHE A 195 -25.98 -5.68 13.03
CA PHE A 195 -25.79 -5.05 14.34
C PHE A 195 -25.27 -3.62 14.21
N LYS A 196 -25.92 -2.68 14.93
CA LYS A 196 -25.40 -1.32 15.10
C LYS A 196 -24.12 -1.40 15.92
N ARG A 197 -22.98 -1.00 15.32
CA ARG A 197 -21.67 -1.07 15.96
C ARG A 197 -21.13 0.32 16.21
N ALA A 198 -20.29 0.44 17.26
CA ALA A 198 -19.61 1.66 17.58
C ALA A 198 -18.63 2.05 16.45
N VAL A 199 -18.53 3.35 16.18
CA VAL A 199 -17.58 3.91 15.21
C VAL A 199 -16.14 3.81 15.74
N TYR A 200 -16.00 3.60 17.04
CA TYR A 200 -14.75 3.61 17.76
C TYR A 200 -14.75 2.47 18.81
N ASP A 201 -13.63 1.76 18.91
CA ASP A 201 -13.42 0.73 19.93
C ASP A 201 -12.44 1.24 20.99
N PRO A 202 -12.93 1.73 22.15
CA PRO A 202 -12.05 2.21 23.21
C PRO A 202 -11.16 1.12 23.78
N THR A 203 -11.58 -0.15 23.70
CA THR A 203 -10.79 -1.28 24.20
C THR A 203 -9.53 -1.52 23.39
N ALA A 204 -9.49 -1.08 22.11
CA ALA A 204 -8.32 -1.18 21.26
C ALA A 204 -7.16 -0.31 21.74
N ILE A 205 -7.45 0.88 22.31
CA ILE A 205 -6.41 1.76 22.87
C ILE A 205 -5.80 1.16 24.15
N GLY A 206 -6.61 0.46 24.96
CA GLY A 206 -6.13 -0.27 26.15
C GLY A 206 -5.37 -1.56 25.83
N ASP A 207 -5.48 -2.07 24.60
CA ASP A 207 -4.79 -3.29 24.19
C ASP A 207 -3.32 -2.99 23.82
N PHE A 208 -2.41 -3.29 24.75
CA PHE A 208 -0.98 -3.06 24.58
C PHE A 208 -0.43 -3.67 23.29
N LYS A 209 -0.83 -4.90 22.92
CA LYS A 209 -0.34 -5.60 21.73
C LYS A 209 -0.79 -4.89 20.46
N PHE A 210 -2.01 -4.43 20.43
CA PHE A 210 -2.58 -3.69 19.31
C PHE A 210 -1.89 -2.33 19.14
N MET A 211 -1.68 -1.58 20.23
CA MET A 211 -1.05 -0.27 20.18
C MET A 211 0.42 -0.35 19.77
N VAL A 212 1.18 -1.29 20.35
CA VAL A 212 2.59 -1.49 19.97
C VAL A 212 2.69 -1.92 18.50
N PHE A 213 1.79 -2.78 18.02
CA PHE A 213 1.76 -3.15 16.61
C PHE A 213 1.40 -1.97 15.71
N THR A 214 0.51 -1.09 16.14
CA THR A 214 0.19 0.15 15.41
C THR A 214 1.43 1.05 15.27
N ILE A 215 2.27 1.13 16.32
CA ILE A 215 3.57 1.84 16.26
C ILE A 215 4.51 1.16 15.26
N VAL A 216 4.56 -0.18 15.22
CA VAL A 216 5.33 -0.90 14.17
C VAL A 216 4.92 -0.44 12.79
N VAL A 217 3.62 -0.43 12.49
CA VAL A 217 3.10 -0.06 11.17
C VAL A 217 3.34 1.43 10.87
N PHE A 218 3.25 2.31 11.88
CA PHE A 218 3.58 3.74 11.74
C PHE A 218 5.01 3.96 11.25
N PHE A 219 6.01 3.41 11.95
CA PHE A 219 7.41 3.55 11.56
C PHE A 219 7.72 2.81 10.25
N ALA A 220 7.07 1.70 10.02
CA ALA A 220 7.10 0.98 8.78
C ALA A 220 6.69 1.86 7.59
N PHE A 221 5.55 2.49 7.70
CA PHE A 221 4.99 3.34 6.65
C PHE A 221 5.81 4.62 6.47
N ALA A 222 6.40 5.16 7.53
CA ALA A 222 7.29 6.31 7.43
C ALA A 222 8.57 6.01 6.63
N GLY A 223 9.10 4.77 6.72
CA GLY A 223 10.35 4.37 6.07
C GLY A 223 10.18 3.60 4.77
N ALA A 224 9.44 2.49 4.78
CA ALA A 224 9.48 1.48 3.72
C ALA A 224 8.98 1.97 2.34
N TYR A 225 8.20 3.04 2.28
CA TYR A 225 7.76 3.61 1.00
C TYR A 225 8.76 4.56 0.35
N ILE A 226 9.80 5.01 1.06
CA ILE A 226 10.78 5.98 0.57
C ILE A 226 11.46 5.50 -0.73
N PRO A 227 11.99 4.26 -0.84
CA PRO A 227 12.59 3.82 -2.09
C PRO A 227 11.60 3.73 -3.26
N PHE A 228 10.33 3.40 -3.03
CA PHE A 228 9.31 3.43 -4.07
C PHE A 228 9.12 4.82 -4.66
N TYR A 229 9.30 5.87 -3.85
CA TYR A 229 9.21 7.27 -4.30
C TYR A 229 10.50 7.78 -4.92
N TYR A 230 11.68 7.32 -4.46
CA TYR A 230 12.94 7.97 -4.76
C TYR A 230 13.93 7.17 -5.61
N ILE A 231 13.70 5.86 -5.88
CA ILE A 231 14.62 5.01 -6.65
C ILE A 231 14.87 5.52 -8.07
N GLN A 232 13.83 5.98 -8.74
CA GLN A 232 13.93 6.51 -10.11
C GLN A 232 14.75 7.81 -10.14
N SER A 233 14.46 8.75 -9.24
CA SER A 233 15.20 10.00 -9.15
C SER A 233 16.63 9.78 -8.68
N PHE A 234 16.86 8.83 -7.77
CA PHE A 234 18.19 8.41 -7.37
C PHE A 234 19.01 7.94 -8.57
N ALA A 235 18.50 7.01 -9.35
CA ALA A 235 19.20 6.44 -10.48
C ALA A 235 19.51 7.47 -11.58
N SER A 236 18.59 8.43 -11.82
CA SER A 236 18.79 9.52 -12.78
C SER A 236 19.75 10.59 -12.24
N ALA A 237 19.60 11.02 -10.99
CA ALA A 237 20.42 12.07 -10.40
C ALA A 237 21.88 11.66 -10.19
N THR A 238 22.13 10.35 -9.96
CA THR A 238 23.47 9.79 -9.85
C THR A 238 24.07 9.36 -11.18
N ASN A 239 23.41 9.63 -12.31
CA ASN A 239 23.82 9.25 -13.68
C ASN A 239 24.08 7.73 -13.84
N ILE A 240 23.48 6.89 -12.98
CA ILE A 240 23.56 5.43 -13.10
C ILE A 240 22.71 4.94 -14.26
N PHE A 241 21.51 5.56 -14.44
CA PHE A 241 20.59 5.28 -15.54
C PHE A 241 20.15 6.58 -16.22
N ASP A 242 19.88 6.49 -17.52
CA ASP A 242 19.21 7.56 -18.23
C ASP A 242 17.77 7.74 -17.73
N GLN A 243 17.23 8.93 -17.83
CA GLN A 243 15.90 9.29 -17.34
C GLN A 243 14.80 8.34 -17.89
N ASN A 244 14.91 7.91 -19.13
CA ASN A 244 13.97 7.01 -19.80
C ASN A 244 14.05 5.57 -19.27
N THR A 245 15.24 5.11 -18.87
CA THR A 245 15.46 3.75 -18.39
C THR A 245 15.28 3.62 -16.88
N ALA A 246 15.49 4.70 -16.13
CA ALA A 246 15.29 4.73 -14.67
C ALA A 246 13.84 4.41 -14.24
N VAL A 247 12.85 4.68 -15.11
CA VAL A 247 11.43 4.36 -14.86
C VAL A 247 11.21 2.86 -14.65
N TYR A 248 11.97 2.03 -15.35
CA TYR A 248 11.83 0.57 -15.25
C TYR A 248 12.32 0.01 -13.91
N LEU A 249 13.18 0.72 -13.17
CA LEU A 249 13.58 0.29 -11.82
C LEU A 249 12.40 0.19 -10.87
N LEU A 250 11.44 1.12 -10.97
CA LEU A 250 10.22 1.05 -10.18
C LEU A 250 9.36 -0.15 -10.59
N SER A 251 9.30 -0.46 -11.87
CA SER A 251 8.57 -1.64 -12.38
C SER A 251 9.23 -2.94 -11.91
N ILE A 252 10.56 -3.03 -11.89
CA ILE A 252 11.31 -4.17 -11.36
C ILE A 252 11.03 -4.34 -9.85
N LEU A 253 11.10 -3.24 -9.09
CA LEU A 253 10.82 -3.23 -7.65
C LEU A 253 9.39 -3.72 -7.36
N ASN A 254 8.39 -3.24 -8.11
CA ASN A 254 7.00 -3.69 -7.95
C ASN A 254 6.82 -5.14 -8.40
N ALA A 255 7.50 -5.60 -9.47
CA ALA A 255 7.45 -6.99 -9.91
C ALA A 255 7.98 -7.94 -8.83
N ALA A 256 9.12 -7.63 -8.23
CA ALA A 256 9.65 -8.38 -7.09
C ALA A 256 8.70 -8.34 -5.88
N SER A 257 8.05 -7.21 -5.64
CA SER A 257 7.07 -7.03 -4.57
C SER A 257 5.82 -7.90 -4.75
N VAL A 258 5.40 -8.24 -5.98
CA VAL A 258 4.32 -9.24 -6.22
C VAL A 258 4.66 -10.57 -5.54
N PHE A 259 5.85 -11.09 -5.82
CA PHE A 259 6.32 -12.34 -5.20
C PHE A 259 6.50 -12.20 -3.68
N GLY A 260 7.03 -11.06 -3.24
CA GLY A 260 7.18 -10.74 -1.82
C GLY A 260 5.87 -10.64 -1.05
N ARG A 261 4.75 -10.38 -1.70
CA ARG A 261 3.42 -10.38 -1.08
C ARG A 261 2.77 -11.75 -1.08
N VAL A 262 3.01 -12.57 -2.08
CA VAL A 262 2.35 -13.88 -2.22
C VAL A 262 3.07 -14.97 -1.41
N LEU A 263 4.39 -15.14 -1.62
CA LEU A 263 5.14 -16.24 -1.01
C LEU A 263 5.23 -16.17 0.52
N PRO A 264 5.60 -15.02 1.14
CA PRO A 264 5.65 -14.92 2.59
C PRO A 264 4.28 -15.04 3.25
N ASN A 265 3.22 -14.53 2.63
CA ASN A 265 1.88 -14.69 3.14
C ASN A 265 1.39 -16.14 3.11
N PHE A 266 1.80 -16.94 2.12
CA PHE A 266 1.57 -18.39 2.12
C PHE A 266 2.28 -19.08 3.30
N LEU A 267 3.52 -18.68 3.59
CA LEU A 267 4.25 -19.18 4.77
C LEU A 267 3.63 -18.69 6.08
N ALA A 268 3.09 -17.48 6.11
CA ALA A 268 2.45 -16.89 7.30
C ALA A 268 1.22 -17.68 7.77
N ASP A 269 0.46 -18.28 6.86
CA ASP A 269 -0.64 -19.17 7.23
C ASP A 269 -0.17 -20.44 7.96
N LYS A 270 1.07 -20.90 7.73
CA LYS A 270 1.67 -22.07 8.36
C LYS A 270 2.40 -21.73 9.65
N LEU A 271 3.26 -20.73 9.61
CA LEU A 271 4.20 -20.37 10.68
C LEU A 271 3.70 -19.24 11.60
N GLY A 272 2.66 -18.54 11.19
CA GLY A 272 2.12 -17.37 11.87
C GLY A 272 2.59 -16.04 11.26
N PRO A 273 1.69 -15.05 11.13
CA PRO A 273 1.98 -13.78 10.43
C PRO A 273 3.10 -12.96 11.09
N ILE A 274 3.17 -12.90 12.41
CA ILE A 274 4.19 -12.16 13.15
C ILE A 274 5.57 -12.81 12.96
N ASN A 275 5.64 -14.14 12.98
CA ASN A 275 6.89 -14.87 12.83
C ASN A 275 7.52 -14.67 11.45
N ILE A 276 6.69 -14.52 10.41
CA ILE A 276 7.18 -14.23 9.06
C ILE A 276 7.48 -12.74 8.92
N MET A 277 6.65 -11.86 9.46
CA MET A 277 6.86 -10.42 9.35
C MET A 277 8.18 -9.97 9.95
N PHE A 278 8.60 -10.56 11.08
CA PHE A 278 9.83 -10.20 11.80
C PHE A 278 11.10 -10.30 10.93
N PRO A 279 11.48 -11.45 10.35
CA PRO A 279 12.69 -11.54 9.53
C PRO A 279 12.60 -10.66 8.27
N PHE A 280 11.44 -10.55 7.65
CA PHE A 280 11.27 -9.71 6.47
C PHE A 280 11.42 -8.22 6.78
N THR A 281 11.03 -7.78 7.98
CA THR A 281 11.28 -6.40 8.44
C THR A 281 12.78 -6.14 8.61
N ILE A 282 13.54 -7.09 9.18
CA ILE A 282 15.00 -7.00 9.32
C ILE A 282 15.68 -6.93 7.94
N PHE A 283 15.30 -7.81 7.00
CA PHE A 283 15.87 -7.77 5.65
C PHE A 283 15.53 -6.48 4.92
N THR A 284 14.33 -5.94 5.10
CA THR A 284 13.95 -4.63 4.55
C THR A 284 14.81 -3.51 5.12
N MET A 285 15.09 -3.54 6.44
CA MET A 285 16.00 -2.61 7.12
C MET A 285 17.40 -2.68 6.54
N VAL A 286 17.97 -3.88 6.45
CA VAL A 286 19.32 -4.10 5.89
C VAL A 286 19.39 -3.57 4.46
N MET A 287 18.41 -3.89 3.63
CA MET A 287 18.37 -3.40 2.24
C MET A 287 18.24 -1.88 2.16
N ALA A 288 17.51 -1.24 3.10
CA ALA A 288 17.42 0.22 3.15
C ALA A 288 18.78 0.87 3.45
N PHE A 289 19.60 0.28 4.31
CA PHE A 289 20.98 0.74 4.54
C PHE A 289 21.90 0.43 3.35
N VAL A 290 21.77 -0.74 2.71
CA VAL A 290 22.52 -1.09 1.50
C VAL A 290 22.27 -0.10 0.36
N TRP A 291 21.08 0.51 0.28
CA TRP A 291 20.78 1.56 -0.71
C TRP A 291 21.80 2.71 -0.69
N ALA A 292 22.29 3.10 0.49
CA ALA A 292 23.31 4.15 0.63
C ALA A 292 24.64 3.81 -0.07
N THR A 293 24.94 2.53 -0.30
CA THR A 293 26.20 2.04 -0.91
C THR A 293 26.09 1.76 -2.40
N VAL A 294 24.89 1.79 -2.97
CA VAL A 294 24.67 1.48 -4.39
C VAL A 294 25.27 2.57 -5.28
N ARG A 295 26.15 2.16 -6.24
CA ARG A 295 26.86 3.08 -7.14
C ARG A 295 26.83 2.67 -8.62
N ASN A 296 26.30 1.49 -8.95
CA ASN A 296 26.33 0.96 -10.31
C ASN A 296 24.99 0.40 -10.75
N ARG A 297 24.84 0.17 -12.06
CA ARG A 297 23.58 -0.33 -12.66
C ARG A 297 23.14 -1.67 -12.09
N GLY A 298 24.08 -2.62 -11.97
CA GLY A 298 23.80 -3.94 -11.41
C GLY A 298 23.32 -3.86 -9.96
N GLY A 299 24.00 -3.05 -9.13
CA GLY A 299 23.60 -2.81 -7.74
C GLY A 299 22.21 -2.21 -7.60
N CYS A 300 21.81 -1.26 -8.48
CA CYS A 300 20.46 -0.70 -8.50
C CYS A 300 19.38 -1.75 -8.81
N ILE A 301 19.64 -2.63 -9.79
CA ILE A 301 18.70 -3.69 -10.17
C ILE A 301 18.60 -4.72 -9.04
N VAL A 302 19.73 -5.18 -8.50
CA VAL A 302 19.74 -6.13 -7.38
C VAL A 302 19.04 -5.54 -6.15
N PHE A 303 19.32 -4.27 -5.83
CA PHE A 303 18.62 -3.55 -4.76
C PHE A 303 17.10 -3.50 -5.02
N ALA A 304 16.67 -3.14 -6.22
CA ALA A 304 15.24 -3.06 -6.56
C ALA A 304 14.54 -4.42 -6.40
N ILE A 305 15.19 -5.53 -6.79
CA ILE A 305 14.64 -6.89 -6.66
C ILE A 305 14.52 -7.27 -5.18
N PHE A 306 15.60 -7.20 -4.41
CA PHE A 306 15.59 -7.64 -3.02
C PHE A 306 14.76 -6.73 -2.14
N TYR A 307 14.89 -5.41 -2.30
CA TYR A 307 14.07 -4.45 -1.55
C TYR A 307 12.58 -4.63 -1.87
N GLY A 308 12.22 -4.78 -3.14
CA GLY A 308 10.85 -5.04 -3.56
C GLY A 308 10.28 -6.30 -2.94
N PHE A 309 11.05 -7.40 -2.95
CA PHE A 309 10.64 -8.67 -2.38
C PHE A 309 10.41 -8.58 -0.85
N PHE A 310 11.37 -8.07 -0.09
CA PHE A 310 11.26 -8.01 1.37
C PHE A 310 10.23 -6.98 1.83
N SER A 311 10.20 -5.79 1.24
CA SER A 311 9.21 -4.76 1.58
C SER A 311 7.79 -5.15 1.17
N GLY A 312 7.64 -5.95 0.11
CA GLY A 312 6.35 -6.50 -0.31
C GLY A 312 5.68 -7.34 0.78
N ALA A 313 6.44 -8.23 1.42
CA ALA A 313 5.95 -9.02 2.55
C ALA A 313 5.57 -8.12 3.73
N PHE A 314 6.45 -7.18 4.06
CA PHE A 314 6.26 -6.26 5.16
C PHE A 314 5.01 -5.38 5.01
N VAL A 315 4.67 -4.95 3.81
CA VAL A 315 3.47 -4.15 3.52
C VAL A 315 2.18 -4.98 3.53
N SER A 316 2.25 -6.27 3.17
CA SER A 316 1.07 -7.14 3.03
C SER A 316 0.69 -7.92 4.28
N LEU A 317 1.59 -8.07 5.26
CA LEU A 317 1.37 -8.82 6.50
C LEU A 317 0.62 -8.06 7.62
N PRO A 318 0.62 -6.71 7.71
CA PRO A 318 -0.11 -6.02 8.77
C PRO A 318 -1.58 -6.40 8.91
N PRO A 319 -2.40 -6.52 7.84
CA PRO A 319 -3.79 -6.95 7.97
C PRO A 319 -3.97 -8.34 8.59
N PRO A 320 -3.25 -9.40 8.17
CA PRO A 320 -3.29 -10.69 8.86
C PRO A 320 -2.88 -10.64 10.33
N VAL A 321 -1.85 -9.84 10.67
CA VAL A 321 -1.43 -9.67 12.07
C VAL A 321 -2.52 -8.98 12.88
N LEU A 322 -3.09 -7.87 12.39
CA LEU A 322 -4.21 -7.18 13.04
C LEU A 322 -5.41 -8.10 13.22
N THR A 323 -5.70 -8.95 12.21
CA THR A 323 -6.76 -9.97 12.34
C THR A 323 -6.47 -10.94 13.48
N GLY A 324 -5.22 -11.36 13.66
CA GLY A 324 -4.80 -12.24 14.75
C GLY A 324 -4.72 -11.58 16.14
N LEU A 325 -4.70 -10.24 16.18
CA LEU A 325 -4.76 -9.44 17.40
C LEU A 325 -6.19 -8.99 17.75
N CYS A 326 -7.14 -9.14 16.84
CA CYS A 326 -8.53 -8.73 17.05
C CYS A 326 -9.31 -9.82 17.79
N PRO A 327 -9.87 -9.55 18.98
CA PRO A 327 -10.63 -10.54 19.75
C PRO A 327 -11.94 -10.94 19.05
N ASP A 328 -12.62 -10.00 18.40
CA ASP A 328 -13.85 -10.21 17.65
C ASP A 328 -13.68 -9.77 16.20
N LEU A 329 -13.73 -10.75 15.28
CA LEU A 329 -13.66 -10.52 13.83
C LEU A 329 -14.79 -9.61 13.30
N ARG A 330 -15.83 -9.42 14.09
CA ARG A 330 -16.93 -8.52 13.75
C ARG A 330 -16.51 -7.05 13.82
N MET A 331 -15.48 -6.69 14.57
CA MET A 331 -14.96 -5.31 14.70
C MET A 331 -13.65 -5.12 13.93
N ILE A 332 -13.36 -6.03 13.00
CA ILE A 332 -12.07 -6.02 12.30
C ILE A 332 -11.89 -4.77 11.44
N GLY A 333 -12.94 -4.30 10.78
CA GLY A 333 -12.90 -3.08 9.97
C GLY A 333 -12.61 -1.85 10.83
N THR A 334 -13.28 -1.73 11.97
CA THR A 334 -13.07 -0.63 12.93
C THR A 334 -11.63 -0.63 13.48
N ARG A 335 -11.13 -1.78 13.97
CA ARG A 335 -9.76 -1.89 14.51
C ARG A 335 -8.69 -1.68 13.44
N MET A 336 -8.86 -2.25 12.24
CA MET A 336 -7.96 -1.98 11.12
C MET A 336 -7.97 -0.50 10.74
N GLY A 337 -9.15 0.12 10.66
CA GLY A 337 -9.28 1.55 10.38
C GLY A 337 -8.54 2.41 11.39
N MET A 338 -8.70 2.13 12.69
CA MET A 338 -7.99 2.86 13.76
C MET A 338 -6.46 2.70 13.65
N SER A 339 -5.96 1.48 13.47
CA SER A 339 -4.53 1.22 13.35
C SER A 339 -3.94 1.88 12.10
N PHE A 340 -4.60 1.73 10.96
CA PHE A 340 -4.12 2.33 9.70
C PHE A 340 -4.22 3.86 9.67
N ALA A 341 -5.18 4.45 10.36
CA ALA A 341 -5.26 5.91 10.45
C ALA A 341 -4.08 6.51 11.22
N ILE A 342 -3.72 5.91 12.37
CA ILE A 342 -2.54 6.33 13.14
C ILE A 342 -1.27 6.08 12.29
N SER A 343 -1.17 4.92 11.67
CA SER A 343 -0.01 4.56 10.83
C SER A 343 0.10 5.42 9.57
N GLY A 344 -1.02 5.95 9.07
CA GLY A 344 -1.09 6.86 7.94
C GLY A 344 -0.33 8.17 8.18
N LEU A 345 -0.23 8.64 9.43
CA LEU A 345 0.62 9.78 9.76
C LEU A 345 2.09 9.53 9.41
N GLY A 346 2.55 8.27 9.52
CA GLY A 346 3.88 7.88 9.05
C GLY A 346 4.06 8.07 7.54
N LEU A 347 3.03 7.69 6.73
CA LEU A 347 3.05 7.95 5.29
C LEU A 347 3.04 9.45 4.96
N LEU A 348 2.29 10.23 5.73
CA LEU A 348 2.15 11.67 5.52
C LEU A 348 3.50 12.38 5.68
N ILE A 349 4.25 12.05 6.73
CA ILE A 349 5.48 12.77 7.08
C ILE A 349 6.75 12.11 6.49
N GLY A 350 6.77 10.79 6.30
CA GLY A 350 7.98 10.05 5.96
C GLY A 350 8.60 10.46 4.63
N THR A 351 7.80 10.50 3.56
CA THR A 351 8.32 10.83 2.21
C THR A 351 8.64 12.32 2.03
N PRO A 352 7.90 13.31 2.60
CA PRO A 352 8.33 14.71 2.59
C PRO A 352 9.61 14.96 3.38
N ILE A 353 9.78 14.34 4.56
CA ILE A 353 11.04 14.42 5.32
C ILE A 353 12.20 13.86 4.49
N ALA A 354 12.01 12.70 3.87
CA ALA A 354 13.01 12.12 2.98
C ALA A 354 13.37 13.07 1.81
N GLY A 355 12.37 13.77 1.26
CA GLY A 355 12.56 14.82 0.24
C GLY A 355 13.33 16.04 0.73
N ALA A 356 13.05 16.48 1.95
CA ALA A 356 13.75 17.62 2.56
C ALA A 356 15.22 17.30 2.91
N LEU A 357 15.56 16.02 3.12
CA LEU A 357 16.94 15.55 3.33
C LEU A 357 17.77 15.58 2.04
N LEU A 358 17.14 15.67 0.87
CA LEU A 358 17.81 15.76 -0.44
C LEU A 358 18.28 17.21 -0.68
N LYS A 359 19.38 17.63 -0.03
CA LYS A 359 19.94 18.97 -0.21
C LYS A 359 20.64 19.16 -1.56
N THR A 360 21.22 18.08 -2.10
CA THR A 360 21.83 18.07 -3.44
C THR A 360 21.36 16.80 -4.18
N PRO A 361 21.27 16.84 -5.53
CA PRO A 361 20.80 15.72 -6.34
C PRO A 361 21.56 14.39 -6.12
N ALA A 362 22.79 14.44 -5.61
CA ALA A 362 23.63 13.25 -5.37
C ALA A 362 23.57 12.71 -3.92
N GLN A 363 22.96 13.43 -2.98
CA GLN A 363 22.99 13.07 -1.54
C GLN A 363 21.78 12.24 -1.10
N TYR A 364 21.68 11.02 -1.61
CA TYR A 364 20.64 10.07 -1.16
C TYR A 364 21.00 9.29 0.11
N THR A 365 22.23 9.43 0.63
CA THR A 365 22.69 8.70 1.82
C THR A 365 21.83 9.04 3.05
N ALA A 366 21.56 10.33 3.30
CA ALA A 366 20.72 10.75 4.42
C ALA A 366 19.30 10.17 4.31
N THR A 367 18.73 10.17 3.11
CA THR A 367 17.42 9.58 2.82
C THR A 367 17.40 8.07 3.07
N ALA A 368 18.46 7.36 2.67
CA ALA A 368 18.60 5.92 2.89
C ALA A 368 18.76 5.60 4.39
N LEU A 369 19.56 6.40 5.13
CA LEU A 369 19.73 6.25 6.57
C LEU A 369 18.43 6.52 7.33
N PHE A 370 17.67 7.55 6.94
CA PHE A 370 16.36 7.83 7.53
C PHE A 370 15.37 6.68 7.26
N CYS A 371 15.33 6.15 6.03
CA CYS A 371 14.54 4.97 5.67
C CYS A 371 14.90 3.78 6.54
N GLY A 372 16.20 3.43 6.61
CA GLY A 372 16.71 2.31 7.41
C GLY A 372 16.44 2.50 8.90
N GLY A 373 16.59 3.72 9.43
CA GLY A 373 16.31 4.07 10.82
C GLY A 373 14.85 3.87 11.22
N CYS A 374 13.90 4.34 10.38
CA CYS A 374 12.48 4.11 10.61
C CYS A 374 12.14 2.61 10.64
N VAL A 375 12.65 1.83 9.67
CA VAL A 375 12.41 0.38 9.62
C VAL A 375 13.11 -0.35 10.76
N ALA A 376 14.27 0.16 11.25
CA ALA A 376 14.96 -0.39 12.43
C ALA A 376 14.10 -0.25 13.69
N VAL A 377 13.50 0.92 13.91
CA VAL A 377 12.55 1.14 15.02
C VAL A 377 11.36 0.17 14.91
N ALA A 378 10.78 0.03 13.73
CA ALA A 378 9.71 -0.96 13.50
C ALA A 378 10.17 -2.39 13.83
N SER A 379 11.41 -2.75 13.50
CA SER A 379 11.99 -4.07 13.79
C SER A 379 12.12 -4.36 15.29
N VAL A 380 12.45 -3.34 16.09
CA VAL A 380 12.51 -3.47 17.56
C VAL A 380 11.11 -3.68 18.13
N PHE A 381 10.15 -2.85 17.71
CA PHE A 381 8.79 -2.96 18.27
C PHE A 381 8.07 -4.26 17.86
N ILE A 382 8.36 -4.85 16.68
CA ILE A 382 7.75 -6.13 16.31
C ILE A 382 8.24 -7.28 17.22
N ILE A 383 9.49 -7.21 17.73
CA ILE A 383 9.97 -8.16 18.75
C ILE A 383 9.12 -8.03 20.02
N VAL A 384 8.85 -6.78 20.46
CA VAL A 384 8.03 -6.52 21.66
C VAL A 384 6.64 -7.13 21.49
N VAL A 385 5.97 -6.92 20.32
CA VAL A 385 4.66 -7.53 20.05
C VAL A 385 4.72 -9.05 20.10
N ARG A 386 5.76 -9.64 19.49
CA ARG A 386 5.94 -11.09 19.47
C ARG A 386 6.11 -11.66 20.89
N VAL A 387 7.01 -11.06 21.68
CA VAL A 387 7.26 -11.48 23.08
C VAL A 387 6.01 -11.28 23.94
N ALA A 388 5.29 -10.18 23.77
CA ALA A 388 4.03 -9.92 24.49
C ALA A 388 2.93 -10.94 24.16
N LYS A 389 2.96 -11.54 22.95
CA LYS A 389 1.95 -12.52 22.52
C LYS A 389 2.27 -13.95 22.92
N CYS A 390 3.53 -14.39 22.85
CA CYS A 390 3.97 -15.78 23.02
C CYS A 390 5.11 -15.98 24.01
N GLY A 391 5.57 -14.93 24.68
CA GLY A 391 6.79 -14.99 25.46
C GLY A 391 8.01 -15.30 24.57
N TRP A 392 9.05 -15.88 25.17
CA TRP A 392 10.29 -16.22 24.46
C TRP A 392 10.23 -17.54 23.66
N LYS A 393 9.06 -18.15 23.53
CA LYS A 393 8.91 -19.41 22.78
C LYS A 393 9.09 -19.18 21.28
N ILE A 394 10.13 -19.80 20.68
CA ILE A 394 10.51 -19.58 19.28
C ILE A 394 9.56 -20.30 18.30
N TRP A 395 9.10 -21.51 18.64
CA TRP A 395 8.34 -22.41 17.76
C TRP A 395 6.83 -22.39 18.02
N VAL A 396 6.25 -21.21 18.23
CA VAL A 396 4.79 -21.08 18.41
C VAL A 396 4.22 -20.33 17.22
N LYS A 397 3.18 -20.85 16.60
CA LYS A 397 2.43 -20.17 15.53
C LYS A 397 1.71 -18.95 16.10
N VAL A 398 2.09 -17.76 15.65
CA VAL A 398 1.60 -16.48 16.16
C VAL A 398 1.10 -15.58 15.06
#